data_8ac93e63d91217ed36b8dd218564b08e
#
_entry.id   8ac93e63d91217ed36b8dd218564b08e
#
_cell.length_a   1.000
_cell.length_b   1.000
_cell.length_c   1.000
_cell.angle_alpha   90.00
_cell.angle_beta   90.00
_cell.angle_gamma   90.00
#
_symmetry.space_group_name_H-M   'P 1'
#
loop_
_entity.id
_entity.type
_entity.pdbx_description
1 polymer ?
#
loop_
_entity_poly.entity_id
_entity_poly.type
_entity_poly.pdbx_seq_one_letter_code
_entity_poly.pdbx_strand_id
1 'polypeptide(L)'
;MSLTLLYFAGAREAAGLARETLDVAPGTVADLRHALTLRHPALGRVLPRCRLAVNQEMASDAEPVPDGAEVAVIPPVSGGAPRCRVVDRPLALDEAVTAVRAPGRGAVVTFEGDVRGETQGRPVVRLDYEAYVPMAERTLERLAEDIEREHGASVAIVHRVGHLEPGEAAVVIACAAPHRAPAFRACEAAIERLKHEVPIWKREVFADGGVWVGLGP
;
A
#
# COMPACT_ATOMS: atom_id res chain seq x y z
N MET A 1 -31.43 -6.81 -21.82
CA MET A 1 -31.23 -6.21 -20.51
C MET A 1 -29.94 -5.44 -20.54
N SER A 2 -29.93 -4.21 -20.04
CA SER A 2 -28.76 -3.32 -20.17
C SER A 2 -28.45 -2.73 -18.80
N LEU A 3 -27.22 -2.89 -18.31
CA LEU A 3 -26.75 -2.31 -17.06
C LEU A 3 -25.79 -1.16 -17.33
N THR A 4 -25.84 -0.12 -16.50
CA THR A 4 -24.82 0.92 -16.47
C THR A 4 -23.79 0.60 -15.39
N LEU A 5 -22.53 0.42 -15.78
CA LEU A 5 -21.43 0.17 -14.85
C LEU A 5 -20.61 1.42 -14.64
N LEU A 6 -20.29 1.72 -13.39
CA LEU A 6 -19.44 2.83 -12.99
C LEU A 6 -18.22 2.29 -12.25
N TYR A 7 -17.02 2.70 -12.67
CA TYR A 7 -15.76 2.28 -12.07
C TYR A 7 -15.08 3.44 -11.36
N PHE A 8 -14.62 3.21 -10.14
CA PHE A 8 -13.93 4.21 -9.33
C PHE A 8 -12.50 3.79 -8.99
N ALA A 9 -11.61 4.77 -8.80
CA ALA A 9 -10.22 4.60 -8.36
C ALA A 9 -9.53 3.39 -9.03
N GLY A 10 -8.93 2.48 -8.28
CA GLY A 10 -8.20 1.32 -8.83
C GLY A 10 -9.05 0.38 -9.70
N ALA A 11 -10.38 0.33 -9.53
CA ALA A 11 -11.25 -0.41 -10.43
C ALA A 11 -11.34 0.26 -11.80
N ARG A 12 -11.35 1.60 -11.86
CA ARG A 12 -11.32 2.36 -13.11
C ARG A 12 -10.01 2.17 -13.87
N GLU A 13 -8.89 2.15 -13.15
CA GLU A 13 -7.58 1.89 -13.75
C GLU A 13 -7.50 0.46 -14.32
N ALA A 14 -7.99 -0.52 -13.57
CA ALA A 14 -8.01 -1.92 -14.00
C ALA A 14 -8.95 -2.19 -15.18
N ALA A 15 -10.12 -1.53 -15.24
CA ALA A 15 -11.06 -1.62 -16.34
C ALA A 15 -10.62 -0.81 -17.58
N GLY A 16 -9.77 0.23 -17.38
CA GLY A 16 -9.35 1.16 -18.43
C GLY A 16 -10.42 2.18 -18.84
N LEU A 17 -11.54 2.27 -18.09
CA LEU A 17 -12.69 3.14 -18.39
C LEU A 17 -13.45 3.49 -17.12
N ALA A 18 -14.13 4.64 -17.12
CA ALA A 18 -14.89 5.13 -15.97
C ALA A 18 -16.34 4.62 -15.97
N ARG A 19 -16.88 4.33 -17.16
CA ARG A 19 -18.27 3.92 -17.35
C ARG A 19 -18.40 3.04 -18.59
N GLU A 20 -19.26 2.04 -18.53
CA GLU A 20 -19.71 1.27 -19.70
C GLU A 20 -21.15 0.84 -19.55
N THR A 21 -21.73 0.40 -20.68
CA THR A 21 -23.01 -0.30 -20.71
C THR A 21 -22.74 -1.78 -20.96
N LEU A 22 -23.36 -2.64 -20.19
CA LEU A 22 -23.22 -4.08 -20.26
C LEU A 22 -24.56 -4.71 -20.63
N ASP A 23 -24.62 -5.32 -21.80
CA ASP A 23 -25.79 -6.04 -22.29
C ASP A 23 -25.73 -7.49 -21.81
N VAL A 24 -25.95 -7.72 -20.55
CA VAL A 24 -26.09 -9.04 -19.92
C VAL A 24 -27.23 -9.01 -18.92
N ALA A 25 -27.75 -10.19 -18.59
CA ALA A 25 -28.70 -10.39 -17.51
C ALA A 25 -28.02 -11.21 -16.41
N PRO A 26 -27.20 -10.60 -15.53
CA PRO A 26 -26.71 -11.30 -14.37
C PRO A 26 -27.90 -11.57 -13.46
N GLY A 27 -28.00 -12.80 -12.95
CA GLY A 27 -29.03 -13.13 -11.96
C GLY A 27 -28.77 -12.40 -10.65
N THR A 28 -27.52 -12.44 -10.20
CA THR A 28 -27.07 -11.90 -8.91
C THR A 28 -25.81 -11.00 -9.07
N VAL A 29 -25.45 -10.32 -7.99
CA VAL A 29 -24.19 -9.54 -7.92
C VAL A 29 -22.98 -10.46 -8.09
N ALA A 30 -23.03 -11.71 -7.59
CA ALA A 30 -21.97 -12.70 -7.79
C ALA A 30 -21.80 -13.04 -9.28
N ASP A 31 -22.90 -13.25 -10.00
CA ASP A 31 -22.87 -13.52 -11.45
C ASP A 31 -22.29 -12.32 -12.22
N LEU A 32 -22.65 -11.09 -11.79
CA LEU A 32 -22.09 -9.87 -12.36
C LEU A 32 -20.58 -9.77 -12.13
N ARG A 33 -20.08 -10.08 -10.94
CA ARG A 33 -18.64 -10.13 -10.66
C ARG A 33 -17.91 -11.09 -11.59
N HIS A 34 -18.49 -12.26 -11.81
CA HIS A 34 -17.92 -13.24 -12.72
C HIS A 34 -17.86 -12.70 -14.17
N ALA A 35 -18.95 -12.13 -14.65
CA ALA A 35 -19.04 -11.53 -15.97
C ALA A 35 -18.03 -10.39 -16.16
N LEU A 36 -17.85 -9.52 -15.16
CA LEU A 36 -16.88 -8.42 -15.17
C LEU A 36 -15.43 -8.93 -15.21
N THR A 37 -15.12 -10.01 -14.50
CA THR A 37 -13.79 -10.63 -14.49
C THR A 37 -13.44 -11.21 -15.86
N LEU A 38 -14.42 -11.83 -16.54
CA LEU A 38 -14.23 -12.36 -17.90
C LEU A 38 -14.04 -11.24 -18.92
N ARG A 39 -14.79 -10.15 -18.79
CA ARG A 39 -14.73 -9.01 -19.72
C ARG A 39 -13.47 -8.17 -19.54
N HIS A 40 -13.06 -7.95 -18.31
CA HIS A 40 -11.88 -7.17 -17.93
C HIS A 40 -10.95 -8.02 -17.04
N PRO A 41 -10.06 -8.85 -17.60
CA PRO A 41 -9.20 -9.75 -16.80
C PRO A 41 -8.37 -9.04 -15.73
N ALA A 42 -7.98 -7.77 -15.96
CA ALA A 42 -7.25 -6.98 -14.99
C ALA A 42 -8.08 -6.65 -13.73
N LEU A 43 -9.43 -6.60 -13.84
CA LEU A 43 -10.31 -6.46 -12.68
C LEU A 43 -10.27 -7.67 -11.75
N GLY A 44 -9.90 -8.84 -12.24
CA GLY A 44 -9.84 -10.07 -11.41
C GLY A 44 -8.94 -9.95 -10.18
N ARG A 45 -7.97 -9.04 -10.17
CA ARG A 45 -7.09 -8.74 -9.02
C ARG A 45 -7.71 -7.75 -8.02
N VAL A 46 -8.57 -6.86 -8.49
CA VAL A 46 -9.13 -5.73 -7.72
C VAL A 46 -10.55 -6.05 -7.24
N LEU A 47 -11.35 -6.67 -8.10
CA LEU A 47 -12.78 -6.92 -7.90
C LEU A 47 -13.12 -7.74 -6.64
N PRO A 48 -12.32 -8.74 -6.19
CA PRO A 48 -12.58 -9.45 -4.94
C PRO A 48 -12.55 -8.55 -3.70
N ARG A 49 -11.84 -7.40 -3.78
CA ARG A 49 -11.75 -6.40 -2.71
C ARG A 49 -12.76 -5.26 -2.86
N CYS A 50 -13.45 -5.16 -4.02
CA CYS A 50 -14.43 -4.12 -4.26
C CYS A 50 -15.79 -4.48 -3.64
N ARG A 51 -16.50 -3.47 -3.18
CA ARG A 51 -17.95 -3.58 -2.91
C ARG A 51 -18.69 -3.15 -4.17
N LEU A 52 -19.86 -3.75 -4.39
CA LEU A 52 -20.77 -3.30 -5.44
C LEU A 52 -21.94 -2.58 -4.80
N ALA A 53 -22.33 -1.46 -5.41
CA ALA A 53 -23.58 -0.80 -5.09
C ALA A 53 -24.50 -0.90 -6.31
N VAL A 54 -25.75 -1.28 -6.10
CA VAL A 54 -26.80 -1.38 -7.12
C VAL A 54 -27.81 -0.28 -6.84
N ASN A 55 -28.04 0.60 -7.82
CA ASN A 55 -28.93 1.76 -7.68
C ASN A 55 -28.65 2.58 -6.41
N GLN A 56 -27.35 2.86 -6.15
CA GLN A 56 -26.85 3.64 -5.02
C GLN A 56 -26.93 2.96 -3.64
N GLU A 57 -27.37 1.71 -3.54
CA GLU A 57 -27.37 0.93 -2.32
C GLU A 57 -26.33 -0.17 -2.36
N MET A 58 -25.63 -0.39 -1.22
CA MET A 58 -24.61 -1.45 -1.13
C MET A 58 -25.27 -2.81 -1.19
N ALA A 59 -24.87 -3.64 -2.15
CA ALA A 59 -25.43 -4.95 -2.38
C ALA A 59 -24.50 -6.08 -1.93
N SER A 60 -25.10 -7.14 -1.42
CA SER A 60 -24.43 -8.42 -1.15
C SER A 60 -24.35 -9.27 -2.42
N ASP A 61 -23.44 -10.25 -2.45
CA ASP A 61 -23.24 -11.12 -3.61
C ASP A 61 -24.49 -11.95 -3.99
N ALA A 62 -25.38 -12.21 -3.03
CA ALA A 62 -26.62 -12.95 -3.25
C ALA A 62 -27.79 -12.10 -3.78
N GLU A 63 -27.67 -10.78 -3.77
CA GLU A 63 -28.73 -9.89 -4.21
C GLU A 63 -28.91 -9.90 -5.73
N PRO A 64 -30.19 -9.84 -6.20
CA PRO A 64 -30.47 -9.76 -7.63
C PRO A 64 -30.08 -8.41 -8.21
N VAL A 65 -29.64 -8.40 -9.46
CA VAL A 65 -29.34 -7.18 -10.21
C VAL A 65 -30.49 -6.88 -11.17
N PRO A 66 -31.30 -5.82 -10.92
CA PRO A 66 -32.41 -5.46 -11.78
C PRO A 66 -31.97 -5.03 -13.19
N ASP A 67 -32.86 -5.22 -14.17
CA ASP A 67 -32.66 -4.68 -15.51
C ASP A 67 -32.63 -3.15 -15.48
N GLY A 68 -31.73 -2.54 -16.25
CA GLY A 68 -31.53 -1.09 -16.27
C GLY A 68 -30.79 -0.53 -15.07
N ALA A 69 -30.34 -1.37 -14.13
CA ALA A 69 -29.68 -0.91 -12.92
C ALA A 69 -28.36 -0.17 -13.23
N GLU A 70 -28.08 0.85 -12.42
CA GLU A 70 -26.75 1.44 -12.28
C GLU A 70 -25.95 0.65 -11.23
N VAL A 71 -24.81 0.13 -11.62
CA VAL A 71 -23.95 -0.62 -10.69
C VAL A 71 -22.60 0.09 -10.57
N ALA A 72 -22.25 0.48 -9.36
CA ALA A 72 -20.97 1.06 -9.03
C ALA A 72 -20.01 -0.01 -8.49
N VAL A 73 -18.84 -0.16 -9.13
CA VAL A 73 -17.72 -0.95 -8.63
C VAL A 73 -16.86 -0.05 -7.78
N ILE A 74 -17.00 -0.20 -6.46
CA ILE A 74 -16.39 0.65 -5.45
C ILE A 74 -15.24 -0.14 -4.81
N PRO A 75 -13.97 0.17 -5.16
CA PRO A 75 -12.84 -0.37 -4.43
C PRO A 75 -12.97 -0.02 -2.95
N PRO A 76 -12.32 -0.77 -2.05
CA PRO A 76 -12.27 -0.34 -0.67
C PRO A 76 -11.86 1.14 -0.67
N VAL A 77 -12.73 1.98 -0.12
CA VAL A 77 -12.37 3.36 0.14
C VAL A 77 -11.20 3.30 1.11
N SER A 78 -9.99 3.36 0.57
CA SER A 78 -8.84 3.76 1.34
C SER A 78 -9.07 5.22 1.71
N GLY A 79 -9.97 5.46 2.63
CA GLY A 79 -10.12 6.71 3.33
C GLY A 79 -8.98 6.92 4.31
N GLY A 80 -7.83 6.29 4.06
CA GLY A 80 -6.55 6.53 4.65
C GLY A 80 -5.56 6.82 3.52
N ALA A 81 -4.59 7.70 3.75
CA ALA A 81 -3.42 7.84 2.90
C ALA A 81 -2.85 6.45 2.56
N PRO A 82 -2.28 6.24 1.35
CA PRO A 82 -1.65 4.97 0.99
C PRO A 82 -0.77 4.47 2.13
N ARG A 83 -0.89 3.19 2.47
CA ARG A 83 -0.13 2.61 3.60
C ARG A 83 1.37 2.56 3.34
N CYS A 84 1.75 2.56 2.06
CA CYS A 84 3.13 2.53 1.62
C CYS A 84 3.42 3.76 0.75
N ARG A 85 4.39 4.59 1.16
CA ARG A 85 4.68 5.85 0.47
C ARG A 85 6.16 6.19 0.53
N VAL A 86 6.61 6.96 -0.47
CA VAL A 86 7.89 7.65 -0.48
C VAL A 86 7.63 9.15 -0.47
N VAL A 87 8.19 9.87 0.50
CA VAL A 87 7.92 11.30 0.71
C VAL A 87 9.21 12.10 0.85
N ASP A 88 9.16 13.41 0.62
CA ASP A 88 10.28 14.35 0.73
C ASP A 88 10.17 15.29 1.96
N ARG A 89 9.37 14.90 2.94
CA ARG A 89 9.12 15.65 4.18
C ARG A 89 9.46 14.83 5.42
N PRO A 90 9.62 15.45 6.59
CA PRO A 90 9.78 14.74 7.86
C PRO A 90 8.68 13.71 8.08
N LEU A 91 9.06 12.56 8.65
CA LEU A 91 8.17 11.46 8.93
C LEU A 91 7.50 11.63 10.29
N ALA A 92 6.26 11.14 10.40
CA ALA A 92 5.55 11.00 11.66
C ALA A 92 5.15 9.55 11.87
N LEU A 93 5.62 8.93 12.95
CA LEU A 93 5.32 7.53 13.27
C LEU A 93 3.81 7.26 13.37
N ASP A 94 3.05 8.23 13.88
CA ASP A 94 1.59 8.14 13.99
C ASP A 94 0.86 7.95 12.65
N GLU A 95 1.42 8.41 11.53
CA GLU A 95 0.84 8.18 10.20
C GLU A 95 0.82 6.69 9.87
N ALA A 96 1.94 6.00 10.10
CA ALA A 96 2.05 4.56 9.87
C ALA A 96 1.19 3.76 10.85
N VAL A 97 1.20 4.14 12.13
CA VAL A 97 0.39 3.50 13.17
C VAL A 97 -1.11 3.62 12.88
N THR A 98 -1.57 4.80 12.50
CA THR A 98 -2.98 5.03 12.16
C THR A 98 -3.42 4.22 10.95
N ALA A 99 -2.54 4.06 9.95
CA ALA A 99 -2.82 3.32 8.72
C ALA A 99 -3.03 1.80 8.93
N VAL A 100 -2.51 1.23 10.02
CA VAL A 100 -2.62 -0.22 10.30
C VAL A 100 -3.60 -0.55 11.41
N ARG A 101 -4.05 0.43 12.20
CA ARG A 101 -5.00 0.19 13.31
C ARG A 101 -6.36 -0.23 12.77
N ALA A 102 -6.92 -1.31 13.33
CA ALA A 102 -8.27 -1.76 13.02
C ALA A 102 -8.85 -2.54 14.22
N PRO A 103 -10.17 -2.65 14.35
CA PRO A 103 -10.81 -3.57 15.28
C PRO A 103 -10.27 -5.00 15.07
N GLY A 104 -9.95 -5.70 16.17
CA GLY A 104 -9.38 -7.05 16.12
C GLY A 104 -7.85 -7.11 15.99
N ARG A 105 -7.16 -5.99 15.85
CA ARG A 105 -5.70 -5.90 15.92
C ARG A 105 -5.28 -5.59 17.36
N GLY A 106 -4.86 -6.63 18.11
CA GLY A 106 -4.48 -6.52 19.53
C GLY A 106 -3.04 -6.09 19.78
N ALA A 107 -2.20 -6.06 18.72
CA ALA A 107 -0.79 -5.66 18.81
C ALA A 107 -0.40 -4.78 17.65
N VAL A 108 0.34 -3.71 17.92
CA VAL A 108 1.04 -2.89 16.95
C VAL A 108 2.51 -2.87 17.30
N VAL A 109 3.38 -3.18 16.33
CA VAL A 109 4.84 -3.08 16.44
C VAL A 109 5.30 -2.02 15.45
N THR A 110 6.22 -1.18 15.87
CA THR A 110 6.78 -0.11 15.04
C THR A 110 8.28 -0.24 14.95
N PHE A 111 8.82 0.17 13.80
CA PHE A 111 10.24 0.39 13.59
C PHE A 111 10.43 1.80 13.05
N GLU A 112 11.39 2.51 13.63
CA GLU A 112 11.84 3.81 13.15
C GLU A 112 13.35 3.71 12.89
N GLY A 113 13.74 4.02 11.67
CA GLY A 113 15.13 3.98 11.25
C GLY A 113 15.66 5.40 11.06
N ASP A 114 16.54 5.82 11.99
CA ASP A 114 17.13 7.14 12.00
C ASP A 114 18.49 7.19 11.32
N VAL A 115 18.84 8.36 10.82
CA VAL A 115 20.18 8.64 10.31
C VAL A 115 21.16 8.67 11.48
N ARG A 116 22.18 7.80 11.43
CA ARG A 116 23.22 7.74 12.47
C ARG A 116 24.23 8.87 12.30
N GLY A 117 24.71 9.42 13.40
CA GLY A 117 25.75 10.44 13.41
C GLY A 117 27.16 9.92 13.10
N GLU A 118 27.34 8.60 13.01
CA GLU A 118 28.63 7.95 12.76
C GLU A 118 28.45 6.64 11.97
N THR A 119 29.36 6.39 11.03
CA THR A 119 29.46 5.12 10.30
C THR A 119 30.93 4.71 10.24
N GLN A 120 31.26 3.51 10.78
CA GLN A 120 32.62 2.95 10.83
C GLN A 120 33.67 3.92 11.44
N GLY A 121 33.32 4.59 12.52
CA GLY A 121 34.19 5.53 13.21
C GLY A 121 34.32 6.90 12.53
N ARG A 122 33.55 7.17 11.46
CA ARG A 122 33.59 8.44 10.73
C ARG A 122 32.32 9.23 10.99
N PRO A 123 32.41 10.49 11.43
CA PRO A 123 31.23 11.34 11.62
C PRO A 123 30.48 11.59 10.30
N VAL A 124 29.19 11.30 10.31
CA VAL A 124 28.25 11.56 9.20
C VAL A 124 27.66 12.95 9.40
N VAL A 125 27.73 13.81 8.41
CA VAL A 125 27.11 15.14 8.45
C VAL A 125 25.77 15.19 7.72
N ARG A 126 25.57 14.29 6.74
CA ARG A 126 24.35 14.23 5.97
C ARG A 126 24.21 12.87 5.29
N LEU A 127 22.97 12.46 5.12
CA LEU A 127 22.59 11.30 4.34
C LEU A 127 21.60 11.75 3.27
N ASP A 128 21.91 11.45 2.01
CA ASP A 128 21.06 11.75 0.87
C ASP A 128 20.38 10.47 0.40
N TYR A 129 19.05 10.45 0.34
CA TYR A 129 18.28 9.36 -0.23
C TYR A 129 17.66 9.74 -1.58
N GLU A 130 17.82 8.88 -2.56
CA GLU A 130 17.19 8.98 -3.88
C GLU A 130 16.34 7.75 -4.14
N ALA A 131 15.23 7.91 -4.85
CA ALA A 131 14.36 6.79 -5.23
C ALA A 131 13.74 7.01 -6.60
N TYR A 132 13.50 5.91 -7.31
CA TYR A 132 12.54 5.93 -8.41
C TYR A 132 11.13 5.75 -7.81
N VAL A 133 10.54 6.87 -7.36
CA VAL A 133 9.33 6.91 -6.50
C VAL A 133 8.20 6.03 -7.01
N PRO A 134 7.75 6.08 -8.31
CA PRO A 134 6.63 5.26 -8.75
C PRO A 134 6.87 3.74 -8.66
N MET A 135 8.13 3.31 -8.83
CA MET A 135 8.50 1.90 -8.70
C MET A 135 8.70 1.53 -7.23
N ALA A 136 9.31 2.42 -6.45
CA ALA A 136 9.53 2.20 -5.02
C ALA A 136 8.20 2.00 -4.28
N GLU A 137 7.21 2.86 -4.49
CA GLU A 137 5.88 2.75 -3.88
C GLU A 137 5.18 1.45 -4.26
N ARG A 138 5.16 1.07 -5.55
CA ARG A 138 4.60 -0.22 -5.99
C ARG A 138 5.31 -1.41 -5.38
N THR A 139 6.63 -1.33 -5.22
CA THR A 139 7.40 -2.41 -4.59
C THR A 139 7.10 -2.50 -3.11
N LEU A 140 6.99 -1.37 -2.40
CA LEU A 140 6.58 -1.31 -0.99
C LEU A 140 5.17 -1.86 -0.78
N GLU A 141 4.21 -1.53 -1.65
CA GLU A 141 2.84 -2.06 -1.57
C GLU A 141 2.82 -3.58 -1.74
N ARG A 142 3.52 -4.11 -2.76
CA ARG A 142 3.64 -5.55 -2.98
C ARG A 142 4.27 -6.25 -1.78
N LEU A 143 5.36 -5.69 -1.25
CA LEU A 143 6.04 -6.20 -0.07
C LEU A 143 5.11 -6.25 1.14
N ALA A 144 4.35 -5.17 1.39
CA ALA A 144 3.37 -5.14 2.46
C ALA A 144 2.27 -6.20 2.29
N GLU A 145 1.77 -6.40 1.06
CA GLU A 145 0.78 -7.44 0.76
C GLU A 145 1.32 -8.86 0.96
N ASP A 146 2.57 -9.11 0.58
CA ASP A 146 3.22 -10.41 0.77
C ASP A 146 3.39 -10.71 2.26
N ILE A 147 3.88 -9.75 3.05
CA ILE A 147 4.04 -9.88 4.50
C ILE A 147 2.67 -10.07 5.19
N GLU A 148 1.64 -9.35 4.76
CA GLU A 148 0.28 -9.51 5.28
C GLU A 148 -0.23 -10.93 5.07
N ARG A 149 0.04 -11.52 3.91
CA ARG A 149 -0.31 -12.91 3.57
C ARG A 149 0.49 -13.93 4.37
N GLU A 150 1.78 -13.68 4.56
CA GLU A 150 2.70 -14.60 5.26
C GLU A 150 2.50 -14.61 6.79
N HIS A 151 2.22 -13.44 7.36
CA HIS A 151 2.18 -13.25 8.82
C HIS A 151 0.80 -12.86 9.37
N GLY A 152 -0.17 -12.56 8.53
CA GLY A 152 -1.50 -12.09 8.97
C GLY A 152 -1.47 -10.72 9.65
N ALA A 153 -0.51 -9.88 9.31
CA ALA A 153 -0.26 -8.57 9.90
C ALA A 153 -0.41 -7.46 8.86
N SER A 154 -1.28 -6.48 9.10
CA SER A 154 -1.34 -5.28 8.25
C SER A 154 -0.06 -4.48 8.40
N VAL A 155 0.50 -4.01 7.28
CA VAL A 155 1.79 -3.31 7.22
C VAL A 155 1.61 -1.92 6.61
N ALA A 156 2.26 -0.92 7.19
CA ALA A 156 2.43 0.41 6.61
C ALA A 156 3.91 0.79 6.64
N ILE A 157 4.38 1.38 5.54
CA ILE A 157 5.78 1.79 5.38
C ILE A 157 5.81 3.18 4.76
N VAL A 158 6.48 4.12 5.42
CA VAL A 158 6.75 5.43 4.84
C VAL A 158 8.26 5.67 4.84
N HIS A 159 8.84 5.87 3.67
CA HIS A 159 10.26 6.16 3.51
C HIS A 159 10.45 7.61 3.07
N ARG A 160 11.45 8.30 3.65
CA ARG A 160 11.79 9.66 3.27
C ARG A 160 12.94 9.66 2.25
N VAL A 161 12.86 10.55 1.29
CA VAL A 161 13.92 10.85 0.32
C VAL A 161 14.39 12.30 0.48
N GLY A 162 15.52 12.64 -0.17
CA GLY A 162 16.14 13.94 -0.07
C GLY A 162 17.26 13.97 0.97
N HIS A 163 17.55 15.16 1.50
CA HIS A 163 18.61 15.39 2.47
C HIS A 163 18.10 15.15 3.89
N LEU A 164 18.82 14.33 4.66
CA LEU A 164 18.53 14.05 6.05
C LEU A 164 19.78 14.29 6.90
N GLU A 165 19.58 14.90 8.05
CA GLU A 165 20.61 15.11 9.06
C GLU A 165 20.65 13.95 10.08
N PRO A 166 21.76 13.75 10.80
CA PRO A 166 21.80 12.78 11.90
C PRO A 166 20.69 13.02 12.93
N GLY A 167 19.98 11.93 13.28
CA GLY A 167 18.84 11.96 14.18
C GLY A 167 17.48 12.16 13.49
N GLU A 168 17.46 12.43 12.19
CA GLU A 168 16.19 12.46 11.45
C GLU A 168 15.76 11.04 11.00
N ALA A 169 14.46 10.78 11.07
CA ALA A 169 13.89 9.51 10.64
C ALA A 169 13.91 9.40 9.10
N ALA A 170 14.49 8.33 8.60
CA ALA A 170 14.53 7.99 7.17
C ALA A 170 13.39 7.03 6.77
N VAL A 171 12.97 6.16 7.68
CA VAL A 171 11.88 5.21 7.44
C VAL A 171 11.08 4.99 8.73
N VAL A 172 9.76 4.90 8.60
CA VAL A 172 8.86 4.43 9.66
C VAL A 172 8.05 3.27 9.13
N ILE A 173 7.94 2.22 9.94
CA ILE A 173 7.17 1.00 9.66
C ILE A 173 6.23 0.76 10.83
N ALA A 174 4.99 0.41 10.54
CA ALA A 174 4.05 -0.08 11.53
C ALA A 174 3.41 -1.39 11.06
N CYS A 175 3.36 -2.37 11.95
CA CYS A 175 2.75 -3.68 11.68
C CYS A 175 1.72 -4.00 12.75
N ALA A 176 0.47 -4.24 12.35
CA ALA A 176 -0.63 -4.56 13.27
C ALA A 176 -1.15 -5.98 13.03
N ALA A 177 -1.27 -6.77 14.10
CA ALA A 177 -1.79 -8.13 14.06
C ALA A 177 -2.69 -8.42 15.27
N PRO A 178 -3.51 -9.51 15.25
CA PRO A 178 -4.29 -9.91 16.41
C PRO A 178 -3.43 -10.16 17.66
N HIS A 179 -2.19 -10.67 17.49
CA HIS A 179 -1.26 -11.00 18.56
C HIS A 179 0.14 -10.46 18.29
N ARG A 180 0.95 -10.29 19.35
CA ARG A 180 2.29 -9.70 19.27
C ARG A 180 3.27 -10.44 18.36
N ALA A 181 3.29 -11.78 18.40
CA ALA A 181 4.29 -12.55 17.69
C ALA A 181 4.24 -12.38 16.15
N PRO A 182 3.07 -12.43 15.48
CA PRO A 182 2.96 -12.05 14.07
C PRO A 182 3.39 -10.61 13.78
N ALA A 183 3.05 -9.66 14.65
CA ALA A 183 3.39 -8.25 14.44
C ALA A 183 4.91 -8.01 14.49
N PHE A 184 5.64 -8.66 15.40
CA PHE A 184 7.10 -8.59 15.45
C PHE A 184 7.76 -9.18 14.20
N ARG A 185 7.34 -10.40 13.79
CA ARG A 185 7.89 -11.04 12.58
C ARG A 185 7.61 -10.22 11.32
N ALA A 186 6.43 -9.65 11.20
CA ALA A 186 6.07 -8.79 10.08
C ALA A 186 6.94 -7.52 10.02
N CYS A 187 7.22 -6.91 11.17
CA CYS A 187 8.03 -5.70 11.25
C CYS A 187 9.50 -5.97 10.88
N GLU A 188 10.07 -7.06 11.40
CA GLU A 188 11.40 -7.53 11.03
C GLU A 188 11.50 -7.83 9.53
N ALA A 189 10.56 -8.62 8.99
CA ALA A 189 10.52 -8.94 7.57
C ALA A 189 10.38 -7.68 6.70
N ALA A 190 9.60 -6.69 7.14
CA ALA A 190 9.39 -5.47 6.40
C ALA A 190 10.68 -4.66 6.23
N ILE A 191 11.45 -4.45 7.29
CA ILE A 191 12.70 -3.69 7.18
C ILE A 191 13.78 -4.45 6.41
N GLU A 192 13.90 -5.76 6.62
CA GLU A 192 14.90 -6.56 5.91
C GLU A 192 14.61 -6.63 4.40
N ARG A 193 13.37 -6.89 4.01
CA ARG A 193 12.99 -6.95 2.59
C ARG A 193 13.05 -5.59 1.91
N LEU A 194 12.67 -4.51 2.61
CA LEU A 194 12.78 -3.15 2.10
C LEU A 194 14.21 -2.85 1.64
N LYS A 195 15.22 -3.19 2.44
CA LYS A 195 16.65 -2.96 2.12
C LYS A 195 17.13 -3.70 0.88
N HIS A 196 16.49 -4.80 0.52
CA HIS A 196 16.92 -5.64 -0.60
C HIS A 196 16.09 -5.48 -1.87
N GLU A 197 14.80 -5.11 -1.73
CA GLU A 197 13.86 -5.16 -2.85
C GLU A 197 13.47 -3.79 -3.39
N VAL A 198 13.55 -2.73 -2.55
CA VAL A 198 13.00 -1.43 -2.91
C VAL A 198 14.07 -0.55 -3.58
N PRO A 199 13.78 0.06 -4.75
CA PRO A 199 14.75 0.89 -5.46
C PRO A 199 14.89 2.27 -4.81
N ILE A 200 15.55 2.27 -3.67
CA ILE A 200 15.96 3.44 -2.89
C ILE A 200 17.46 3.34 -2.67
N TRP A 201 18.20 4.42 -2.93
CA TRP A 201 19.64 4.47 -2.80
C TRP A 201 20.04 5.54 -1.79
N LYS A 202 21.13 5.29 -1.04
CA LYS A 202 21.65 6.23 -0.07
C LYS A 202 23.08 6.66 -0.38
N ARG A 203 23.38 7.90 -0.05
CA ARG A 203 24.71 8.49 -0.13
C ARG A 203 25.03 9.14 1.20
N GLU A 204 26.02 8.64 1.91
CA GLU A 204 26.50 9.21 3.17
C GLU A 204 27.61 10.23 2.88
N VAL A 205 27.50 11.42 3.46
CA VAL A 205 28.50 12.49 3.39
C VAL A 205 29.14 12.64 4.77
N PHE A 206 30.46 12.50 4.81
CA PHE A 206 31.24 12.55 6.04
C PHE A 206 31.84 13.93 6.30
N ALA A 207 32.15 14.22 7.57
CA ALA A 207 32.76 15.50 7.97
C ALA A 207 34.14 15.78 7.33
N ASP A 208 34.85 14.73 6.94
CA ASP A 208 36.16 14.83 6.23
C ASP A 208 36.02 15.08 4.72
N GLY A 209 34.81 15.28 4.21
CA GLY A 209 34.50 15.47 2.79
C GLY A 209 34.38 14.16 2.00
N GLY A 210 34.62 13.02 2.61
CA GLY A 210 34.42 11.70 1.98
C GLY A 210 32.94 11.41 1.71
N VAL A 211 32.68 10.61 0.68
CA VAL A 211 31.34 10.16 0.30
C VAL A 211 31.34 8.65 0.17
N TRP A 212 30.30 8.01 0.73
CA TRP A 212 30.04 6.61 0.52
C TRP A 212 28.67 6.43 -0.12
N VAL A 213 28.58 5.56 -1.14
CA VAL A 213 27.33 5.25 -1.84
C VAL A 213 26.97 3.81 -1.55
N GLY A 214 25.85 3.59 -0.87
CA GLY A 214 25.30 2.26 -0.58
C GLY A 214 24.39 1.76 -1.68
N LEU A 215 24.47 0.45 -1.95
CA LEU A 215 23.50 -0.26 -2.77
C LEU A 215 22.33 -0.66 -1.85
N GLY A 216 21.27 0.14 -1.86
CA GLY A 216 20.08 -0.05 -1.04
C GLY A 216 20.00 0.87 0.18
N PRO A 217 18.81 0.99 0.76
CA PRO A 217 18.53 1.83 1.92
C PRO A 217 19.13 1.30 3.23
#